data_e96f6b5f2b476989912087bc1756f5c4
#
_entry.id   e96f6b5f2b476989912087bc1756f5c4
#
_cell.length_a   1.000
_cell.length_b   1.000
_cell.length_c   1.000
_cell.angle_alpha   90.00
_cell.angle_beta   90.00
_cell.angle_gamma   90.00
#
_symmetry.space_group_name_H-M   'P 1'
#
loop_
_entity.id
_entity.type
_entity.pdbx_description
1 polymer ?
#
loop_
_entity_poly.entity_id
_entity_poly.type
_entity_poly.pdbx_seq_one_letter_code
_entity_poly.pdbx_strand_id
1 'polypeptide(L)'
;MALQVKRDGRVVVRCPLWVSDEEAERFAGEHREWIDRHLEEVLRKKEEQTVYTQEQVKEYRRHAGWMLAQKTWQWARKMDVTYGKITIRQQATRWGSCSGKGNLNYNWKLVLLPEELADYVVVHELAHRREMNHSPRFWKIVEEQLPDYRERRKRLRDYETEIKIIGEN
;
A
#
# COMPACT_ATOMS: atom_id res chain seq x y z
N MET A 1 20.89 11.07 -15.31
CA MET A 1 20.32 11.69 -14.10
C MET A 1 18.84 11.37 -14.01
N ALA A 2 18.25 11.35 -12.79
CA ALA A 2 16.82 11.08 -12.60
C ALA A 2 16.27 12.05 -11.55
N LEU A 3 15.07 12.61 -11.82
CA LEU A 3 14.34 13.46 -10.88
C LEU A 3 13.30 12.64 -10.11
N GLN A 4 13.15 12.96 -8.86
CA GLN A 4 12.10 12.41 -8.00
C GLN A 4 11.55 13.51 -7.09
N VAL A 5 10.25 13.72 -7.12
CA VAL A 5 9.54 14.49 -6.08
C VAL A 5 9.10 13.51 -5.00
N LYS A 6 9.55 13.73 -3.76
CA LYS A 6 9.17 12.92 -2.61
C LYS A 6 7.80 13.35 -2.07
N ARG A 7 7.17 12.47 -1.29
CA ARG A 7 5.85 12.74 -0.65
C ARG A 7 5.86 13.93 0.33
N ASP A 8 7.03 14.31 0.85
CA ASP A 8 7.22 15.48 1.70
C ASP A 8 7.42 16.79 0.93
N GLY A 9 7.40 16.74 -0.41
CA GLY A 9 7.63 17.86 -1.30
C GLY A 9 9.11 18.10 -1.62
N ARG A 10 10.03 17.30 -1.10
CA ARG A 10 11.46 17.44 -1.46
C ARG A 10 11.71 16.93 -2.87
N VAL A 11 12.39 17.74 -3.65
CA VAL A 11 12.91 17.36 -4.97
C VAL A 11 14.29 16.74 -4.81
N VAL A 12 14.48 15.56 -5.39
CA VAL A 12 15.75 14.84 -5.31
C VAL A 12 16.23 14.55 -6.73
N VAL A 13 17.44 15.00 -7.04
CA VAL A 13 18.16 14.60 -8.24
C VAL A 13 19.06 13.41 -7.89
N ARG A 14 18.88 12.29 -8.57
CA ARG A 14 19.81 11.16 -8.49
C ARG A 14 20.76 11.21 -9.65
N CYS A 15 22.05 11.33 -9.35
CA CYS A 15 23.11 11.38 -10.34
C CYS A 15 24.28 10.46 -9.94
N PRO A 16 25.09 10.00 -10.88
CA PRO A 16 26.39 9.36 -10.60
C PRO A 16 27.33 10.31 -9.85
N LEU A 17 28.30 9.75 -9.11
CA LEU A 17 29.24 10.51 -8.27
C LEU A 17 30.14 11.50 -9.03
N TRP A 18 30.31 11.34 -10.33
CA TRP A 18 31.12 12.23 -11.16
C TRP A 18 30.37 13.46 -11.72
N VAL A 19 29.06 13.55 -11.48
CA VAL A 19 28.24 14.70 -11.87
C VAL A 19 28.41 15.78 -10.82
N SER A 20 28.75 17.00 -11.26
CA SER A 20 28.87 18.13 -10.35
C SER A 20 27.50 18.63 -9.86
N ASP A 21 27.49 19.32 -8.72
CA ASP A 21 26.26 19.92 -8.17
C ASP A 21 25.67 20.95 -9.17
N GLU A 22 26.51 21.71 -9.87
CA GLU A 22 26.10 22.67 -10.90
C GLU A 22 25.38 22.00 -12.09
N GLU A 23 25.85 20.82 -12.50
CA GLU A 23 25.20 20.04 -13.56
C GLU A 23 23.86 19.46 -13.08
N ALA A 24 23.79 19.02 -11.83
CA ALA A 24 22.56 18.52 -11.22
C ALA A 24 21.50 19.65 -11.07
N GLU A 25 21.93 20.86 -10.66
CA GLU A 25 21.06 22.03 -10.57
C GLU A 25 20.55 22.47 -11.96
N ARG A 26 21.42 22.51 -12.95
CA ARG A 26 21.02 22.81 -14.33
C ARG A 26 20.01 21.81 -14.84
N PHE A 27 20.24 20.52 -14.62
CA PHE A 27 19.30 19.46 -14.98
C PHE A 27 17.94 19.62 -14.30
N ALA A 28 17.91 19.99 -13.02
CA ALA A 28 16.68 20.30 -12.32
C ALA A 28 15.98 21.53 -12.91
N GLY A 29 16.75 22.58 -13.26
CA GLY A 29 16.25 23.79 -13.90
C GLY A 29 15.60 23.54 -15.25
N GLU A 30 16.21 22.68 -16.10
CA GLU A 30 15.66 22.28 -17.40
C GLU A 30 14.34 21.50 -17.28
N HIS A 31 14.08 20.89 -16.10
CA HIS A 31 12.88 20.11 -15.84
C HIS A 31 11.92 20.79 -14.86
N ARG A 32 12.02 22.14 -14.72
CA ARG A 32 11.26 22.90 -13.72
C ARG A 32 9.75 22.73 -13.87
N GLU A 33 9.20 22.76 -15.07
CA GLU A 33 7.77 22.56 -15.31
C GLU A 33 7.29 21.17 -14.86
N TRP A 34 8.13 20.14 -15.03
CA TRP A 34 7.85 18.80 -14.55
C TRP A 34 7.85 18.77 -13.01
N ILE A 35 8.83 19.44 -12.38
CA ILE A 35 8.95 19.55 -10.92
C ILE A 35 7.72 20.25 -10.34
N ASP A 36 7.37 21.43 -10.88
CA ASP A 36 6.27 22.25 -10.39
C ASP A 36 4.93 21.50 -10.48
N ARG A 37 4.66 20.83 -11.60
CA ARG A 37 3.46 20.00 -11.78
C ARG A 37 3.38 18.86 -10.76
N HIS A 38 4.49 18.19 -10.49
CA HIS A 38 4.52 17.10 -9.52
C HIS A 38 4.45 17.59 -8.07
N LEU A 39 5.00 18.78 -7.77
CA LEU A 39 4.85 19.45 -6.48
C LEU A 39 3.39 19.84 -6.22
N GLU A 40 2.73 20.43 -7.21
CA GLU A 40 1.29 20.76 -7.13
C GLU A 40 0.44 19.50 -6.89
N GLU A 41 0.75 18.41 -7.60
CA GLU A 41 0.07 17.14 -7.40
C GLU A 41 0.28 16.57 -5.98
N VAL A 42 1.50 16.65 -5.44
CA VAL A 42 1.82 16.24 -4.07
C VAL A 42 1.09 17.12 -3.05
N LEU A 43 1.03 18.43 -3.26
CA LEU A 43 0.33 19.38 -2.37
C LEU A 43 -1.18 19.13 -2.40
N ARG A 44 -1.78 18.99 -3.59
CA ARG A 44 -3.20 18.67 -3.75
C ARG A 44 -3.56 17.37 -3.03
N LYS A 45 -2.79 16.29 -3.24
CA LYS A 45 -2.99 15.01 -2.52
C LYS A 45 -2.86 15.16 -1.01
N LYS A 46 -2.01 16.07 -0.53
CA LYS A 46 -1.84 16.34 0.90
C LYS A 46 -3.03 17.09 1.50
N GLU A 47 -3.64 18.01 0.76
CA GLU A 47 -4.85 18.73 1.14
C GLU A 47 -6.09 17.82 1.13
N GLU A 48 -6.17 16.89 0.19
CA GLU A 48 -7.25 15.90 0.05
C GLU A 48 -7.17 14.75 1.09
N GLN A 49 -6.08 14.67 1.88
CA GLN A 49 -5.92 13.60 2.88
C GLN A 49 -6.99 13.67 3.97
N THR A 50 -7.75 12.60 4.12
CA THR A 50 -8.67 12.44 5.25
C THR A 50 -7.89 12.22 6.54
N VAL A 51 -8.15 13.06 7.54
CA VAL A 51 -7.50 13.01 8.85
C VAL A 51 -8.46 12.39 9.87
N TYR A 52 -8.02 11.34 10.54
CA TYR A 52 -8.81 10.59 11.54
C TYR A 52 -8.37 10.89 12.96
N THR A 53 -9.32 11.01 13.89
CA THR A 53 -9.03 11.10 15.33
C THR A 53 -8.64 9.74 15.90
N GLN A 54 -8.01 9.72 17.08
CA GLN A 54 -7.61 8.47 17.75
C GLN A 54 -8.83 7.60 18.11
N GLU A 55 -9.97 8.20 18.46
CA GLU A 55 -11.23 7.50 18.74
C GLU A 55 -11.77 6.82 17.48
N GLN A 56 -11.78 7.51 16.35
CA GLN A 56 -12.19 6.95 15.07
C GLN A 56 -11.26 5.79 14.67
N VAL A 57 -9.95 5.96 14.83
CA VAL A 57 -8.98 4.88 14.56
C VAL A 57 -9.23 3.65 15.42
N LYS A 58 -9.55 3.83 16.70
CA LYS A 58 -9.88 2.72 17.62
C LYS A 58 -11.14 1.96 17.16
N GLU A 59 -12.15 2.68 16.72
CA GLU A 59 -13.38 2.08 16.20
C GLU A 59 -13.13 1.34 14.87
N TYR A 60 -12.44 1.97 13.93
CA TYR A 60 -12.07 1.33 12.66
C TYR A 60 -11.19 0.09 12.84
N ARG A 61 -10.27 0.09 13.82
CA ARG A 61 -9.46 -1.09 14.15
C ARG A 61 -10.31 -2.25 14.67
N ARG A 62 -11.34 -1.97 15.49
CA ARG A 62 -12.29 -2.99 15.95
C ARG A 62 -13.08 -3.57 14.78
N HIS A 63 -13.62 -2.71 13.91
CA HIS A 63 -14.34 -3.11 12.71
C HIS A 63 -13.43 -3.92 11.76
N ALA A 64 -12.19 -3.46 11.54
CA ALA A 64 -11.20 -4.18 10.74
C ALA A 64 -10.96 -5.61 11.27
N GLY A 65 -10.86 -5.77 12.58
CA GLY A 65 -10.69 -7.08 13.21
C GLY A 65 -11.80 -8.05 12.85
N TRP A 66 -13.04 -7.60 12.93
CA TRP A 66 -14.22 -8.41 12.59
C TRP A 66 -14.30 -8.68 11.07
N MET A 67 -14.28 -7.63 10.25
CA MET A 67 -14.43 -7.73 8.79
C MET A 67 -13.34 -8.60 8.16
N LEU A 68 -12.07 -8.34 8.51
CA LEU A 68 -10.94 -9.07 7.91
C LEU A 68 -10.87 -10.52 8.40
N ALA A 69 -11.30 -10.81 9.62
CA ALA A 69 -11.42 -12.19 10.07
C ALA A 69 -12.47 -12.96 9.24
N GLN A 70 -13.63 -12.36 8.97
CA GLN A 70 -14.66 -13.00 8.14
C GLN A 70 -14.18 -13.20 6.70
N LYS A 71 -13.60 -12.17 6.07
CA LYS A 71 -13.06 -12.28 4.72
C LYS A 71 -11.96 -13.33 4.62
N THR A 72 -11.05 -13.35 5.59
CA THR A 72 -9.97 -14.35 5.64
C THR A 72 -10.52 -15.76 5.74
N TRP A 73 -11.52 -15.98 6.59
CA TRP A 73 -12.17 -17.29 6.72
C TRP A 73 -12.84 -17.75 5.42
N GLN A 74 -13.59 -16.85 4.76
CA GLN A 74 -14.27 -17.16 3.49
C GLN A 74 -13.26 -17.50 2.38
N TRP A 75 -12.25 -16.67 2.20
CA TRP A 75 -11.25 -16.87 1.16
C TRP A 75 -10.32 -18.06 1.46
N ALA A 76 -9.95 -18.29 2.71
CA ALA A 76 -9.14 -19.45 3.10
C ALA A 76 -9.85 -20.77 2.76
N ARG A 77 -11.17 -20.86 3.01
CA ARG A 77 -11.98 -22.02 2.60
C ARG A 77 -12.03 -22.19 1.08
N LYS A 78 -12.26 -21.09 0.33
CA LYS A 78 -12.30 -21.13 -1.14
C LYS A 78 -10.96 -21.52 -1.75
N MET A 79 -9.87 -21.08 -1.15
CA MET A 79 -8.50 -21.37 -1.61
C MET A 79 -7.96 -22.69 -1.07
N ASP A 80 -8.68 -23.37 -0.20
CA ASP A 80 -8.23 -24.58 0.51
C ASP A 80 -6.85 -24.38 1.17
N VAL A 81 -6.74 -23.36 2.02
CA VAL A 81 -5.54 -23.05 2.79
C VAL A 81 -5.88 -22.82 4.26
N THR A 82 -4.92 -23.12 5.14
CA THR A 82 -5.02 -22.82 6.56
C THR A 82 -4.18 -21.59 6.90
N TYR A 83 -4.57 -20.87 7.93
CA TYR A 83 -3.83 -19.73 8.45
C TYR A 83 -3.74 -19.79 9.99
N GLY A 84 -2.81 -19.01 10.53
CA GLY A 84 -2.60 -18.89 11.98
C GLY A 84 -3.38 -17.72 12.57
N LYS A 85 -2.73 -16.95 13.44
CA LYS A 85 -3.31 -15.78 14.10
C LYS A 85 -3.47 -14.61 13.12
N ILE A 86 -4.61 -13.91 13.17
CA ILE A 86 -4.83 -12.62 12.54
C ILE A 86 -4.51 -11.51 13.54
N THR A 87 -3.75 -10.49 13.11
CA THR A 87 -3.44 -9.31 13.91
C THR A 87 -3.71 -8.04 13.09
N ILE A 88 -4.45 -7.09 13.68
CA ILE A 88 -4.67 -5.78 13.05
C ILE A 88 -3.54 -4.85 13.45
N ARG A 89 -2.88 -4.27 12.46
CA ARG A 89 -1.73 -3.40 12.61
C ARG A 89 -2.01 -2.00 12.05
N GLN A 90 -1.15 -1.08 12.42
CA GLN A 90 -1.03 0.25 11.83
C GLN A 90 0.36 0.33 11.23
N GLN A 91 0.44 0.17 9.91
CA GLN A 91 1.72 0.17 9.20
C GLN A 91 1.70 1.26 8.12
N ALA A 92 2.82 1.99 8.00
CA ALA A 92 2.93 3.09 7.04
C ALA A 92 3.02 2.62 5.58
N THR A 93 3.57 1.42 5.34
CA THR A 93 4.00 0.99 3.99
C THR A 93 3.42 -0.34 3.51
N ARG A 94 2.56 -0.98 4.30
CA ARG A 94 2.01 -2.31 3.96
C ARG A 94 0.54 -2.42 4.30
N TRP A 95 -0.22 -3.03 3.40
CA TRP A 95 -1.62 -3.37 3.62
C TRP A 95 -1.79 -4.69 4.37
N GLY A 96 -0.85 -5.62 4.18
CA GLY A 96 -0.85 -6.91 4.83
C GLY A 96 0.54 -7.54 4.89
N SER A 97 0.64 -8.67 5.59
CA SER A 97 1.79 -9.58 5.55
C SER A 97 1.42 -10.96 6.04
N CYS A 98 2.02 -11.99 5.45
CA CYS A 98 1.94 -13.37 5.90
C CYS A 98 3.32 -13.85 6.36
N SER A 99 3.39 -14.46 7.55
CA SER A 99 4.62 -15.09 8.02
C SER A 99 4.73 -16.53 7.53
N GLY A 100 5.95 -17.11 7.55
CA GLY A 100 6.16 -18.53 7.22
C GLY A 100 5.36 -19.50 8.10
N LYS A 101 4.97 -19.10 9.32
CA LYS A 101 4.08 -19.84 10.22
C LYS A 101 2.58 -19.64 9.88
N GLY A 102 2.26 -18.84 8.89
CA GLY A 102 0.89 -18.56 8.46
C GLY A 102 0.16 -17.50 9.29
N ASN A 103 0.84 -16.76 10.17
CA ASN A 103 0.22 -15.64 10.85
C ASN A 103 0.03 -14.48 9.88
N LEU A 104 -1.16 -13.89 9.90
CA LEU A 104 -1.58 -12.83 9.02
C LEU A 104 -1.63 -11.51 9.78
N ASN A 105 -1.04 -10.46 9.23
CA ASN A 105 -1.20 -9.11 9.73
C ASN A 105 -1.90 -8.29 8.66
N TYR A 106 -2.89 -7.49 9.06
CA TYR A 106 -3.60 -6.59 8.17
C TYR A 106 -3.58 -5.17 8.71
N ASN A 107 -3.48 -4.21 7.81
CA ASN A 107 -3.63 -2.80 8.13
C ASN A 107 -5.12 -2.50 8.39
N TRP A 108 -5.42 -1.82 9.51
CA TRP A 108 -6.79 -1.42 9.81
C TRP A 108 -7.41 -0.53 8.72
N LYS A 109 -6.58 0.23 7.99
CA LYS A 109 -7.02 1.12 6.90
C LYS A 109 -7.75 0.38 5.77
N LEU A 110 -7.66 -0.95 5.70
CA LEU A 110 -8.40 -1.76 4.73
C LEU A 110 -9.92 -1.61 4.83
N VAL A 111 -10.47 -1.22 5.98
CA VAL A 111 -11.92 -0.96 6.12
C VAL A 111 -12.38 0.34 5.47
N LEU A 112 -11.45 1.21 5.12
CA LEU A 112 -11.71 2.48 4.44
C LEU A 112 -11.67 2.34 2.91
N LEU A 113 -11.24 1.17 2.43
CA LEU A 113 -11.12 0.90 1.00
C LEU A 113 -12.39 0.26 0.45
N PRO A 114 -12.62 0.35 -0.86
CA PRO A 114 -13.60 -0.49 -1.55
C PRO A 114 -13.39 -1.96 -1.20
N GLU A 115 -14.48 -2.67 -1.01
CA GLU A 115 -14.48 -4.05 -0.50
C GLU A 115 -13.61 -5.00 -1.33
N GLU A 116 -13.65 -4.85 -2.65
CA GLU A 116 -12.86 -5.64 -3.60
C GLU A 116 -11.34 -5.46 -3.44
N LEU A 117 -10.88 -4.30 -2.90
CA LEU A 117 -9.46 -4.08 -2.63
C LEU A 117 -9.03 -4.74 -1.32
N ALA A 118 -9.91 -4.76 -0.33
CA ALA A 118 -9.68 -5.54 0.89
C ALA A 118 -9.63 -7.05 0.58
N ASP A 119 -10.53 -7.56 -0.27
CA ASP A 119 -10.50 -8.94 -0.76
C ASP A 119 -9.19 -9.27 -1.47
N TYR A 120 -8.70 -8.37 -2.32
CA TYR A 120 -7.41 -8.56 -2.99
C TYR A 120 -6.26 -8.71 -2.00
N VAL A 121 -6.20 -7.89 -0.96
CA VAL A 121 -5.15 -8.01 0.07
C VAL A 121 -5.28 -9.31 0.83
N VAL A 122 -6.49 -9.71 1.21
CA VAL A 122 -6.73 -10.99 1.91
C VAL A 122 -6.29 -12.18 1.04
N VAL A 123 -6.68 -12.22 -0.23
CA VAL A 123 -6.28 -13.28 -1.17
C VAL A 123 -4.77 -13.29 -1.38
N HIS A 124 -4.14 -12.12 -1.49
CA HIS A 124 -2.69 -11.97 -1.61
C HIS A 124 -1.96 -12.60 -0.42
N GLU A 125 -2.38 -12.28 0.80
CA GLU A 125 -1.75 -12.83 2.01
C GLU A 125 -2.01 -14.33 2.17
N LEU A 126 -3.18 -14.81 1.79
CA LEU A 126 -3.49 -16.24 1.79
C LEU A 126 -2.73 -17.01 0.70
N ALA A 127 -2.44 -16.41 -0.44
CA ALA A 127 -1.62 -17.03 -1.49
C ALA A 127 -0.21 -17.35 -1.00
N HIS A 128 0.32 -16.59 -0.04
CA HIS A 128 1.59 -16.88 0.62
C HIS A 128 1.57 -18.20 1.44
N ARG A 129 0.40 -18.77 1.71
CA ARG A 129 0.30 -20.10 2.33
C ARG A 129 0.72 -21.24 1.38
N ARG A 130 0.70 -20.98 0.06
CA ARG A 130 1.13 -21.93 -0.97
C ARG A 130 2.46 -21.55 -1.61
N GLU A 131 2.74 -20.23 -1.72
CA GLU A 131 3.95 -19.71 -2.36
C GLU A 131 4.44 -18.46 -1.63
N MET A 132 5.54 -18.53 -0.92
CA MET A 132 6.06 -17.42 -0.11
C MET A 132 6.65 -16.29 -0.93
N ASN A 133 7.14 -16.58 -2.14
CA ASN A 133 7.75 -15.60 -3.02
C ASN A 133 6.75 -15.12 -4.07
N HIS A 134 6.85 -13.87 -4.50
CA HIS A 134 6.03 -13.32 -5.59
C HIS A 134 6.48 -13.82 -6.99
N SER A 135 6.66 -15.15 -7.10
CA SER A 135 7.00 -15.84 -8.35
C SER A 135 5.80 -15.85 -9.33
N PRO A 136 6.00 -16.25 -10.61
CA PRO A 136 4.87 -16.46 -11.52
C PRO A 136 3.82 -17.43 -10.97
N ARG A 137 4.24 -18.44 -10.18
CA ARG A 137 3.33 -19.39 -9.51
C ARG A 137 2.45 -18.69 -8.46
N PHE A 138 3.02 -17.76 -7.69
CA PHE A 138 2.25 -16.95 -6.74
C PHE A 138 1.15 -16.15 -7.45
N TRP A 139 1.52 -15.43 -8.51
CA TRP A 139 0.55 -14.62 -9.24
C TRP A 139 -0.53 -15.44 -9.92
N LYS A 140 -0.22 -16.66 -10.37
CA LYS A 140 -1.21 -17.60 -10.90
C LYS A 140 -2.24 -17.97 -9.83
N ILE A 141 -1.81 -18.25 -8.59
CA ILE A 141 -2.71 -18.55 -7.46
C ILE A 141 -3.66 -17.36 -7.19
N VAL A 142 -3.14 -16.12 -7.22
CA VAL A 142 -3.96 -14.91 -7.03
C VAL A 142 -4.93 -14.74 -8.20
N GLU A 143 -4.49 -14.91 -9.44
CA GLU A 143 -5.29 -14.76 -10.66
C GLU A 143 -6.44 -15.79 -10.73
N GLU A 144 -6.23 -17.01 -10.28
CA GLU A 144 -7.27 -18.04 -10.18
C GLU A 144 -8.44 -17.64 -9.27
N GLN A 145 -8.17 -16.82 -8.25
CA GLN A 145 -9.20 -16.33 -7.32
C GLN A 145 -9.80 -15.00 -7.77
N LEU A 146 -8.95 -14.11 -8.29
CA LEU A 146 -9.27 -12.75 -8.70
C LEU A 146 -8.67 -12.47 -10.07
N PRO A 147 -9.36 -12.77 -11.18
CA PRO A 147 -8.84 -12.56 -12.55
C PRO A 147 -8.44 -11.11 -12.83
N ASP A 148 -9.08 -10.16 -12.14
CA ASP A 148 -8.85 -8.72 -12.25
C ASP A 148 -7.80 -8.18 -11.23
N TYR A 149 -7.00 -9.05 -10.62
CA TYR A 149 -6.05 -8.66 -9.55
C TYR A 149 -5.08 -7.56 -9.96
N ARG A 150 -4.70 -7.47 -11.24
CA ARG A 150 -3.77 -6.45 -11.74
C ARG A 150 -4.36 -5.05 -11.64
N GLU A 151 -5.65 -4.92 -11.95
CA GLU A 151 -6.37 -3.66 -11.79
C GLU A 151 -6.53 -3.30 -10.32
N ARG A 152 -6.96 -4.25 -9.48
CA ARG A 152 -7.08 -4.03 -8.03
C ARG A 152 -5.75 -3.61 -7.42
N ARG A 153 -4.65 -4.26 -7.80
CA ARG A 153 -3.29 -3.91 -7.36
C ARG A 153 -2.89 -2.49 -7.80
N LYS A 154 -3.27 -2.06 -8.99
CA LYS A 154 -3.03 -0.69 -9.47
C LYS A 154 -3.82 0.31 -8.65
N ARG A 155 -5.12 0.10 -8.48
CA ARG A 155 -6.00 0.96 -7.67
C ARG A 155 -5.55 1.04 -6.21
N LEU A 156 -5.13 -0.06 -5.61
CA LEU A 156 -4.66 -0.08 -4.22
C LEU A 156 -3.46 0.85 -3.99
N ARG A 157 -2.58 1.02 -4.98
CA ARG A 157 -1.44 1.96 -4.88
C ARG A 157 -1.88 3.42 -4.79
N ASP A 158 -3.01 3.77 -5.40
CA ASP A 158 -3.53 5.13 -5.38
C ASP A 158 -3.97 5.52 -3.96
N TYR A 159 -4.49 4.55 -3.18
CA TYR A 159 -4.89 4.76 -1.78
C TYR A 159 -3.75 4.81 -0.76
N GLU A 160 -2.50 4.44 -1.11
CA GLU A 160 -1.37 4.46 -0.16
C GLU A 160 -1.04 5.87 0.36
N THR A 161 -1.47 6.92 -0.33
CA THR A 161 -1.17 8.31 -0.01
C THR A 161 -2.31 9.07 0.67
N GLU A 162 -3.54 8.52 0.69
CA GLU A 162 -4.75 9.29 1.01
C GLU A 162 -5.11 9.32 2.51
N ILE A 163 -4.55 8.43 3.32
CA ILE A 163 -5.00 8.25 4.72
C ILE A 163 -3.93 8.69 5.71
N LYS A 164 -4.22 9.75 6.48
CA LYS A 164 -3.36 10.28 7.54
C LYS A 164 -4.07 10.27 8.90
N ILE A 165 -3.32 10.11 9.99
CA ILE A 165 -3.83 10.12 11.36
C ILE A 165 -3.26 11.34 12.09
N ILE A 166 -4.09 12.04 12.90
CA ILE A 166 -3.61 13.13 13.75
C ILE A 166 -2.56 12.59 14.73
N GLY A 167 -1.37 13.19 14.74
CA GLY A 167 -0.28 12.82 15.65
C GLY A 167 0.71 11.80 15.08
N GLU A 168 0.59 11.37 13.82
CA GLU A 168 1.66 10.69 13.10
C GLU A 168 2.51 11.71 12.34
N ASN A 169 3.78 11.86 12.78
CA ASN A 169 4.84 12.59 12.03
C ASN A 169 5.60 11.64 11.11
#